data_b882ac54dfc08c96ac611ce51c99f46e
#
_entry.id   b882ac54dfc08c96ac611ce51c99f46e
#
_cell.length_a   1.000
_cell.length_b   1.000
_cell.length_c   1.000
_cell.angle_alpha   90.00
_cell.angle_beta   90.00
_cell.angle_gamma   90.00
#
_symmetry.space_group_name_H-M   'P 1'
#
loop_
_entity.id
_entity.type
_entity.pdbx_description
1 polymer ?
#
loop_
_entity_poly.entity_id
_entity_poly.type
_entity_poly.pdbx_seq_one_letter_code
_entity_poly.pdbx_strand_id
1 'polypeptide(L)'
;MATTLDKVDVVTVGVGWTGGIIAAEAAKAGLKVVGLERGKTRGTEDYQHVHDELKYAVRYELMQDVSKETLTFRNNRDEEALPMRQLGSFLLGNNLGGAGTHWNGQTWRFLPYDFEIRSMTEERYGKEKLKDEQGYQLEDWGITYDELEPYFNTFEKTLGISGEDNPLGGDRSEPYPTPPMLK
;
A
#
# COMPACT_ATOMS: atom_id res chain seq x y z
N MET A 1 5.93 -4.64 -31.68
CA MET A 1 4.65 -5.18 -32.16
C MET A 1 3.71 -5.25 -30.98
N ALA A 2 2.43 -4.90 -31.15
CA ALA A 2 1.43 -5.08 -30.11
C ALA A 2 1.11 -6.58 -29.98
N THR A 3 1.04 -7.09 -28.76
CA THR A 3 0.60 -8.45 -28.48
C THR A 3 -0.89 -8.42 -28.16
N THR A 4 -1.66 -9.21 -28.88
CA THR A 4 -3.09 -9.40 -28.58
C THR A 4 -3.27 -10.70 -27.82
N LEU A 5 -3.89 -10.62 -26.66
CA LEU A 5 -4.25 -11.79 -25.84
C LEU A 5 -5.72 -12.17 -26.10
N ASP A 6 -6.05 -13.40 -25.77
CA ASP A 6 -7.43 -13.87 -25.77
C ASP A 6 -8.28 -13.05 -24.76
N LYS A 7 -9.58 -13.01 -24.99
CA LYS A 7 -10.51 -12.36 -24.07
C LYS A 7 -10.47 -13.00 -22.68
N VAL A 8 -10.37 -12.17 -21.68
CA VAL A 8 -10.38 -12.56 -20.25
C VAL A 8 -11.48 -11.81 -19.50
N ASP A 9 -11.80 -12.28 -18.31
CA ASP A 9 -12.87 -11.71 -17.49
C ASP A 9 -12.37 -10.50 -16.69
N VAL A 10 -11.10 -10.53 -16.23
CA VAL A 10 -10.49 -9.49 -15.40
C VAL A 10 -9.10 -9.17 -15.91
N VAL A 11 -8.79 -7.87 -15.97
CA VAL A 11 -7.42 -7.36 -16.21
C VAL A 11 -7.03 -6.50 -15.03
N THR A 12 -5.94 -6.84 -14.33
CA THR A 12 -5.33 -5.97 -13.33
C THR A 12 -4.15 -5.22 -13.94
N VAL A 13 -4.12 -3.91 -13.79
CA VAL A 13 -3.01 -3.06 -14.26
C VAL A 13 -2.15 -2.68 -13.06
N GLY A 14 -0.97 -3.25 -13.01
CA GLY A 14 -0.09 -3.26 -11.85
C GLY A 14 -0.35 -4.48 -10.96
N VAL A 15 0.69 -5.29 -10.75
CA VAL A 15 0.63 -6.50 -9.91
C VAL A 15 1.45 -6.27 -8.64
N GLY A 16 1.13 -5.18 -7.93
CA GLY A 16 1.50 -4.98 -6.53
C GLY A 16 0.55 -5.75 -5.62
N TRP A 17 0.54 -5.43 -4.34
CA TRP A 17 -0.30 -6.15 -3.37
C TRP A 17 -1.79 -6.11 -3.73
N THR A 18 -2.33 -4.94 -4.00
CA THR A 18 -3.76 -4.80 -4.34
C THR A 18 -4.12 -5.57 -5.62
N GLY A 19 -3.37 -5.34 -6.70
CA GLY A 19 -3.62 -6.02 -7.98
C GLY A 19 -3.42 -7.52 -7.89
N GLY A 20 -2.42 -7.96 -7.12
CA GLY A 20 -2.15 -9.38 -6.87
C GLY A 20 -3.25 -10.06 -6.06
N ILE A 21 -3.74 -9.43 -5.01
CA ILE A 21 -4.86 -9.95 -4.19
C ILE A 21 -6.13 -10.05 -5.03
N ILE A 22 -6.49 -8.98 -5.76
CA ILE A 22 -7.67 -8.99 -6.63
C ILE A 22 -7.57 -10.09 -7.68
N ALA A 23 -6.39 -10.23 -8.32
CA ALA A 23 -6.16 -11.28 -9.32
C ALA A 23 -6.29 -12.67 -8.71
N ALA A 24 -5.74 -12.89 -7.52
CA ALA A 24 -5.83 -14.18 -6.83
C ALA A 24 -7.27 -14.53 -6.44
N GLU A 25 -8.02 -13.60 -5.87
CA GLU A 25 -9.41 -13.82 -5.47
C GLU A 25 -10.33 -14.05 -6.68
N ALA A 26 -10.15 -13.26 -7.75
CA ALA A 26 -10.87 -13.46 -8.99
C ALA A 26 -10.58 -14.84 -9.63
N ALA A 27 -9.32 -15.26 -9.63
CA ALA A 27 -8.93 -16.59 -10.13
C ALA A 27 -9.50 -17.72 -9.26
N LYS A 28 -9.51 -17.59 -7.94
CA LYS A 28 -10.17 -18.53 -7.02
C LYS A 28 -11.68 -18.64 -7.28
N ALA A 29 -12.31 -17.55 -7.70
CA ALA A 29 -13.71 -17.54 -8.12
C ALA A 29 -13.95 -18.13 -9.51
N GLY A 30 -12.92 -18.66 -10.19
CA GLY A 30 -13.01 -19.30 -11.49
C GLY A 30 -12.95 -18.37 -12.70
N LEU A 31 -12.63 -17.09 -12.49
CA LEU A 31 -12.51 -16.12 -13.57
C LEU A 31 -11.15 -16.22 -14.27
N LYS A 32 -11.13 -15.93 -15.56
CA LYS A 32 -9.89 -15.80 -16.33
C LYS A 32 -9.29 -14.42 -16.06
N VAL A 33 -8.08 -14.39 -15.50
CA VAL A 33 -7.42 -13.17 -15.09
C VAL A 33 -6.11 -12.97 -15.83
N VAL A 34 -5.84 -11.73 -16.23
CA VAL A 34 -4.52 -11.28 -16.72
C VAL A 34 -4.04 -10.12 -15.87
N GLY A 35 -2.83 -10.25 -15.32
CA GLY A 35 -2.12 -9.18 -14.65
C GLY A 35 -1.09 -8.54 -15.60
N LEU A 36 -1.17 -7.23 -15.77
CA LEU A 36 -0.20 -6.45 -16.52
C LEU A 36 0.73 -5.74 -15.54
N GLU A 37 2.01 -6.07 -15.60
CA GLU A 37 3.04 -5.44 -14.77
C GLU A 37 4.13 -4.84 -15.67
N ARG A 38 4.52 -3.60 -15.37
CA ARG A 38 5.61 -2.93 -16.14
C ARG A 38 6.99 -3.29 -15.62
N GLY A 39 7.08 -3.67 -14.35
CA GLY A 39 8.33 -4.02 -13.69
C GLY A 39 8.78 -5.44 -14.02
N LYS A 40 10.03 -5.73 -13.73
CA LYS A 40 10.61 -7.05 -13.95
C LYS A 40 10.13 -8.05 -12.90
N THR A 41 10.07 -9.32 -13.28
CA THR A 41 10.03 -10.39 -12.29
C THR A 41 11.41 -10.50 -11.66
N ARG A 42 11.47 -10.53 -10.33
CA ARG A 42 12.70 -10.67 -9.52
C ARG A 42 12.55 -11.85 -8.58
N GLY A 43 13.60 -12.64 -8.47
CA GLY A 43 13.72 -13.73 -7.50
C GLY A 43 14.61 -13.32 -6.32
N THR A 44 14.78 -14.22 -5.36
CA THR A 44 15.64 -14.00 -4.18
C THR A 44 17.09 -13.69 -4.58
N GLU A 45 17.54 -14.26 -5.68
CA GLU A 45 18.88 -14.06 -6.27
C GLU A 45 19.13 -12.63 -6.75
N ASP A 46 18.07 -11.86 -7.05
CA ASP A 46 18.18 -10.47 -7.47
C ASP A 46 18.42 -9.52 -6.28
N TYR A 47 18.20 -10.00 -5.06
CA TYR A 47 18.37 -9.25 -3.82
C TYR A 47 19.74 -9.52 -3.19
N GLN A 48 20.79 -9.21 -3.89
CA GLN A 48 22.15 -9.45 -3.41
C GLN A 48 22.54 -8.39 -2.38
N HIS A 49 22.68 -8.80 -1.15
CA HIS A 49 23.16 -7.98 -0.03
C HIS A 49 24.68 -7.75 -0.04
N VAL A 50 25.28 -7.58 -1.22
CA VAL A 50 26.73 -7.38 -1.36
C VAL A 50 27.14 -5.95 -1.02
N HIS A 51 26.20 -5.04 -0.92
CA HIS A 51 26.38 -3.61 -0.67
C HIS A 51 25.60 -3.17 0.56
N ASP A 52 25.86 -1.96 1.02
CA ASP A 52 25.07 -1.29 2.04
C ASP A 52 23.57 -1.35 1.68
N GLU A 53 22.84 -2.17 2.40
CA GLU A 53 21.42 -2.49 2.18
C GLU A 53 20.54 -1.24 2.09
N LEU A 54 20.82 -0.25 2.90
CA LEU A 54 20.07 0.99 2.94
C LEU A 54 20.33 1.88 1.73
N LYS A 55 21.49 1.75 1.11
CA LYS A 55 21.97 2.70 0.14
C LYS A 55 21.80 2.25 -1.31
N TYR A 56 21.97 0.98 -1.59
CA TYR A 56 22.08 0.51 -2.97
C TYR A 56 21.00 -0.47 -3.39
N ALA A 57 20.87 -1.61 -2.72
CA ALA A 57 19.96 -2.67 -3.16
C ALA A 57 18.48 -2.23 -3.08
N VAL A 58 18.09 -1.59 -1.99
CA VAL A 58 16.70 -1.22 -1.76
C VAL A 58 16.34 0.08 -2.47
N ARG A 59 17.23 1.07 -2.47
CA ARG A 59 16.87 2.41 -2.96
C ARG A 59 17.10 2.63 -4.45
N TYR A 60 18.06 1.96 -5.04
CA TYR A 60 18.48 2.28 -6.42
C TYR A 60 18.20 1.16 -7.41
N GLU A 61 18.30 -0.09 -7.01
CA GLU A 61 18.12 -1.21 -7.93
C GLU A 61 16.67 -1.70 -8.03
N LEU A 62 15.91 -1.57 -6.95
CA LEU A 62 14.52 -2.04 -6.87
C LEU A 62 13.50 -0.97 -7.20
N MET A 63 13.91 0.29 -7.21
CA MET A 63 13.03 1.41 -7.43
C MET A 63 12.98 1.85 -8.89
N GLN A 64 11.99 2.68 -9.17
CA GLN A 64 11.84 3.33 -10.46
C GLN A 64 13.07 4.20 -10.78
N ASP A 65 13.60 4.03 -11.96
CA ASP A 65 14.67 4.89 -12.48
C ASP A 65 14.10 6.25 -12.88
N VAL A 66 14.20 7.23 -12.00
CA VAL A 66 13.68 8.59 -12.22
C VAL A 66 14.38 9.33 -13.34
N SER A 67 15.52 8.82 -13.84
CA SER A 67 16.18 9.36 -15.03
C SER A 67 15.45 9.01 -16.31
N LYS A 68 14.68 7.92 -16.30
CA LYS A 68 13.91 7.41 -17.44
C LYS A 68 12.42 7.64 -17.28
N GLU A 69 11.94 7.60 -16.05
CA GLU A 69 10.53 7.74 -15.73
C GLU A 69 10.33 8.88 -14.73
N THR A 70 9.88 10.02 -15.22
CA THR A 70 9.68 11.19 -14.37
C THR A 70 8.49 11.02 -13.45
N LEU A 71 8.74 11.16 -12.15
CA LEU A 71 7.72 11.36 -11.15
C LEU A 71 7.50 12.84 -10.95
N THR A 72 6.26 13.27 -10.92
CA THR A 72 5.91 14.66 -10.63
C THR A 72 5.06 14.75 -9.37
N PHE A 73 5.15 15.86 -8.69
CA PHE A 73 4.30 16.16 -7.54
C PHE A 73 3.77 17.59 -7.60
N ARG A 74 2.66 17.84 -6.94
CA ARG A 74 2.09 19.15 -6.68
C ARG A 74 1.30 19.11 -5.38
N ASN A 75 1.23 20.23 -4.66
CA ASN A 75 0.52 20.26 -3.39
C ASN A 75 -0.99 20.42 -3.56
N ASN A 76 -1.41 21.08 -4.65
CA ASN A 76 -2.82 21.27 -4.97
C ASN A 76 -3.03 21.30 -6.49
N ARG A 77 -4.29 21.41 -6.93
CA ARG A 77 -4.64 21.36 -8.35
C ARG A 77 -4.23 22.59 -9.16
N ASP A 78 -4.03 23.71 -8.48
CA ASP A 78 -3.74 25.00 -9.10
C ASP A 78 -2.23 25.22 -9.30
N GLU A 79 -1.41 24.35 -8.72
CA GLU A 79 0.05 24.37 -8.88
C GLU A 79 0.52 23.53 -10.06
N GLU A 80 1.60 23.97 -10.67
CA GLU A 80 2.31 23.17 -11.68
C GLU A 80 2.94 21.94 -11.04
N ALA A 81 2.79 20.79 -11.70
CA ALA A 81 3.42 19.55 -11.25
C ALA A 81 4.93 19.58 -11.52
N LEU A 82 5.72 19.57 -10.46
CA LEU A 82 7.18 19.64 -10.51
C LEU A 82 7.80 18.24 -10.56
N PRO A 83 8.86 18.02 -11.35
CA PRO A 83 9.54 16.74 -11.37
C PRO A 83 10.32 16.50 -10.09
N MET A 84 10.18 15.29 -9.53
CA MET A 84 10.98 14.86 -8.39
C MET A 84 12.43 14.63 -8.83
N ARG A 85 13.35 15.32 -8.19
CA ARG A 85 14.79 15.26 -8.49
C ARG A 85 15.57 14.37 -7.55
N GLN A 86 15.01 14.08 -6.39
CA GLN A 86 15.60 13.21 -5.39
C GLN A 86 14.63 12.09 -5.03
N LEU A 87 15.16 10.89 -4.88
CA LEU A 87 14.45 9.80 -4.22
C LEU A 87 14.35 10.13 -2.73
N GLY A 88 13.22 10.70 -2.36
CA GLY A 88 12.90 11.03 -0.97
C GLY A 88 12.22 9.90 -0.26
N SER A 89 11.09 10.20 0.35
CA SER A 89 10.26 9.27 1.12
C SER A 89 9.40 8.31 0.26
N PHE A 90 9.33 8.51 -1.05
CA PHE A 90 8.57 7.62 -1.93
C PHE A 90 9.45 6.52 -2.49
N LEU A 91 9.25 5.32 -2.01
CA LEU A 91 9.92 4.11 -2.46
C LEU A 91 8.97 3.32 -3.35
N LEU A 92 8.89 3.68 -4.63
CA LEU A 92 8.12 2.93 -5.61
C LEU A 92 8.91 1.71 -6.06
N GLY A 93 8.37 0.52 -5.84
CA GLY A 93 8.92 -0.70 -6.40
C GLY A 93 8.54 -0.83 -7.88
N ASN A 94 9.53 -1.08 -8.75
CA ASN A 94 9.34 -1.29 -10.18
C ASN A 94 9.60 -2.74 -10.57
N ASN A 95 8.80 -3.64 -10.04
CA ASN A 95 8.89 -5.09 -10.23
C ASN A 95 7.56 -5.77 -9.91
N LEU A 96 7.44 -7.03 -10.30
CA LEU A 96 6.30 -7.86 -9.90
C LEU A 96 6.22 -7.93 -8.37
N GLY A 97 5.07 -7.56 -7.81
CA GLY A 97 4.88 -7.37 -6.37
C GLY A 97 4.95 -5.91 -5.91
N GLY A 98 5.40 -5.00 -6.80
CA GLY A 98 5.47 -3.56 -6.52
C GLY A 98 6.36 -3.23 -5.32
N ALA A 99 5.99 -2.22 -4.55
CA ALA A 99 6.70 -1.82 -3.35
C ALA A 99 6.69 -2.88 -2.23
N GLY A 100 5.80 -3.87 -2.30
CA GLY A 100 5.77 -4.99 -1.37
C GLY A 100 7.05 -5.83 -1.36
N THR A 101 7.83 -5.82 -2.44
CA THR A 101 9.08 -6.59 -2.54
C THR A 101 10.21 -6.05 -1.69
N HIS A 102 10.17 -4.79 -1.27
CA HIS A 102 11.10 -4.17 -0.34
C HIS A 102 10.42 -3.71 0.96
N TRP A 103 9.27 -4.28 1.27
CA TRP A 103 8.57 -4.06 2.52
C TRP A 103 9.40 -4.56 3.71
N ASN A 104 9.50 -3.75 4.74
CA ASN A 104 10.32 -4.05 5.92
C ASN A 104 9.60 -4.85 7.02
N GLY A 105 8.43 -5.41 6.72
CA GLY A 105 7.70 -6.28 7.64
C GLY A 105 6.77 -5.56 8.63
N GLN A 106 6.72 -4.24 8.61
CA GLN A 106 5.83 -3.50 9.52
C GLN A 106 4.40 -3.52 9.00
N THR A 107 3.49 -3.97 9.87
CA THR A 107 2.07 -4.06 9.54
C THR A 107 1.24 -3.60 10.72
N TRP A 108 0.64 -2.44 10.61
CA TRP A 108 -0.26 -1.89 11.62
C TRP A 108 -1.67 -1.82 11.07
N ARG A 109 -2.64 -2.06 11.93
CA ARG A 109 -4.02 -1.68 11.64
C ARG A 109 -4.16 -0.19 11.83
N PHE A 110 -4.92 0.45 10.96
CA PHE A 110 -5.40 1.80 11.21
C PHE A 110 -6.28 1.82 12.46
N LEU A 111 -6.30 2.95 13.15
CA LEU A 111 -7.21 3.18 14.27
C LEU A 111 -8.62 3.46 13.75
N PRO A 112 -9.68 3.20 14.53
CA PRO A 112 -11.04 3.59 14.14
C PRO A 112 -11.13 5.06 13.75
N TYR A 113 -10.43 5.93 14.47
CA TYR A 113 -10.35 7.36 14.17
C TYR A 113 -9.81 7.68 12.77
N ASP A 114 -8.89 6.89 12.24
CA ASP A 114 -8.30 7.14 10.92
C ASP A 114 -9.33 7.04 9.78
N PHE A 115 -10.37 6.23 9.97
CA PHE A 115 -11.44 6.05 8.98
C PHE A 115 -12.49 7.15 9.01
N GLU A 116 -12.68 7.80 10.16
CA GLU A 116 -13.74 8.76 10.43
C GLU A 116 -13.16 10.09 10.95
N ILE A 117 -11.97 10.44 10.48
CA ILE A 117 -11.18 11.56 11.01
C ILE A 117 -11.92 12.89 10.93
N ARG A 118 -12.70 13.12 9.86
CA ARG A 118 -13.51 14.33 9.71
C ARG A 118 -14.67 14.34 10.68
N SER A 119 -15.52 13.32 10.63
CA SER A 119 -16.70 13.21 11.49
C SER A 119 -16.36 13.27 12.97
N MET A 120 -15.37 12.51 13.41
CA MET A 120 -14.92 12.49 14.80
C MET A 120 -14.27 13.81 15.25
N THR A 121 -13.59 14.49 14.33
CA THR A 121 -13.02 15.81 14.62
C THR A 121 -14.12 16.87 14.73
N GLU A 122 -15.10 16.84 13.83
CA GLU A 122 -16.28 17.74 13.88
C GLU A 122 -17.09 17.53 15.17
N GLU A 123 -17.31 16.28 15.55
CA GLU A 123 -18.03 15.94 16.78
C GLU A 123 -17.28 16.44 18.03
N ARG A 124 -15.98 16.23 18.09
CA ARG A 124 -15.17 16.53 19.27
C ARG A 124 -14.84 18.02 19.42
N TYR A 125 -14.58 18.70 18.33
CA TYR A 125 -14.02 20.06 18.35
C TYR A 125 -14.91 21.13 17.67
N GLY A 126 -15.98 20.71 17.00
CA GLY A 126 -16.88 21.58 16.23
C GLY A 126 -16.42 21.78 14.78
N LYS A 127 -17.41 22.01 13.91
CA LYS A 127 -17.18 22.18 12.46
C LYS A 127 -16.32 23.38 12.11
N GLU A 128 -16.33 24.40 12.95
CA GLU A 128 -15.54 25.63 12.75
C GLU A 128 -14.04 25.39 12.85
N LYS A 129 -13.60 24.28 13.46
CA LYS A 129 -12.18 23.91 13.56
C LYS A 129 -11.63 23.32 12.27
N LEU A 130 -12.51 22.83 11.41
CA LEU A 130 -12.19 22.30 10.09
C LEU A 130 -12.41 23.32 8.97
N LYS A 131 -12.58 24.59 9.32
CA LYS A 131 -12.66 25.66 8.31
C LYS A 131 -11.39 25.69 7.51
N ASP A 132 -11.55 25.44 6.27
CA ASP A 132 -10.52 25.22 5.27
C ASP A 132 -9.89 26.55 4.79
N GLU A 133 -9.44 27.39 5.73
CA GLU A 133 -8.71 28.62 5.40
C GLU A 133 -7.34 28.34 4.78
N GLN A 134 -6.89 27.08 4.85
CA GLN A 134 -5.55 26.67 4.38
C GLN A 134 -5.59 25.57 3.30
N GLY A 135 -6.77 25.19 2.81
CA GLY A 135 -6.89 24.18 1.75
C GLY A 135 -6.71 22.74 2.20
N TYR A 136 -6.78 22.44 3.50
CA TYR A 136 -6.78 21.07 3.99
C TYR A 136 -8.15 20.43 3.74
N GLN A 137 -8.13 19.29 3.08
CA GLN A 137 -9.33 18.47 2.90
C GLN A 137 -9.19 17.24 3.78
N LEU A 138 -9.89 17.24 4.91
CA LEU A 138 -10.10 16.04 5.71
C LEU A 138 -11.39 15.38 5.24
N GLU A 139 -11.28 14.12 4.87
CA GLU A 139 -12.41 13.32 4.44
C GLU A 139 -12.43 12.01 5.21
N ASP A 140 -13.62 11.52 5.52
CA ASP A 140 -13.81 10.17 6.01
C ASP A 140 -13.59 9.18 4.85
N TRP A 141 -13.15 7.98 5.16
CA TRP A 141 -12.86 6.97 4.15
C TRP A 141 -14.12 6.35 3.51
N GLY A 142 -15.30 6.60 4.11
CA GLY A 142 -16.56 6.00 3.68
C GLY A 142 -16.69 4.51 3.99
N ILE A 143 -15.81 4.00 4.85
CA ILE A 143 -15.81 2.67 5.42
C ILE A 143 -15.28 2.78 6.84
N THR A 144 -15.79 1.98 7.75
CA THR A 144 -15.40 1.97 9.16
C THR A 144 -14.31 0.93 9.45
N TYR A 145 -13.69 1.05 10.63
CA TYR A 145 -12.79 0.00 11.13
C TYR A 145 -13.48 -1.35 11.24
N ASP A 146 -14.70 -1.38 11.78
CA ASP A 146 -15.45 -2.62 12.02
C ASP A 146 -15.80 -3.35 10.72
N GLU A 147 -16.08 -2.61 9.65
CA GLU A 147 -16.31 -3.19 8.32
C GLU A 147 -15.04 -3.81 7.73
N LEU A 148 -13.87 -3.26 8.04
CA LEU A 148 -12.57 -3.78 7.56
C LEU A 148 -11.94 -4.84 8.48
N GLU A 149 -12.36 -4.92 9.71
CA GLU A 149 -11.75 -5.81 10.72
C GLU A 149 -11.63 -7.27 10.25
N PRO A 150 -12.63 -7.91 9.63
CA PRO A 150 -12.50 -9.28 9.15
C PRO A 150 -11.43 -9.45 8.04
N TYR A 151 -11.22 -8.41 7.26
CA TYR A 151 -10.20 -8.41 6.19
C TYR A 151 -8.80 -8.19 6.76
N PHE A 152 -8.65 -7.39 7.81
CA PHE A 152 -7.39 -7.32 8.56
C PHE A 152 -7.00 -8.68 9.11
N ASN A 153 -7.93 -9.42 9.72
CA ASN A 153 -7.67 -10.78 10.19
C ASN A 153 -7.22 -11.72 9.07
N THR A 154 -7.91 -11.67 7.93
CA THR A 154 -7.55 -12.49 6.76
C THR A 154 -6.14 -12.18 6.26
N PHE A 155 -5.80 -10.90 6.18
CA PHE A 155 -4.48 -10.44 5.76
C PHE A 155 -3.38 -10.87 6.74
N GLU A 156 -3.59 -10.62 8.03
CA GLU A 156 -2.64 -10.99 9.08
C GLU A 156 -2.39 -12.49 9.14
N LYS A 157 -3.42 -13.31 8.97
CA LYS A 157 -3.29 -14.77 8.89
C LYS A 157 -2.51 -15.20 7.66
N THR A 158 -2.80 -14.60 6.51
CA THR A 158 -2.13 -14.93 5.25
C THR A 158 -0.64 -14.67 5.31
N LEU A 159 -0.23 -13.62 6.01
CA LEU A 159 1.17 -13.23 6.17
C LEU A 159 1.85 -13.77 7.43
N GLY A 160 1.09 -14.36 8.36
CA GLY A 160 1.64 -14.83 9.63
C GLY A 160 2.12 -13.69 10.53
N ILE A 161 1.39 -12.58 10.57
CA ILE A 161 1.79 -11.39 11.32
C ILE A 161 1.89 -11.69 12.81
N SER A 162 2.99 -11.21 13.41
CA SER A 162 3.26 -11.28 14.85
C SER A 162 3.01 -9.92 15.50
N GLY A 163 2.40 -9.90 16.67
CA GLY A 163 2.14 -8.64 17.36
C GLY A 163 1.45 -8.80 18.71
N GLU A 164 1.21 -7.67 19.34
CA GLU A 164 0.41 -7.50 20.56
C GLU A 164 -0.72 -6.52 20.28
N ASP A 165 -1.81 -6.62 21.03
CA ASP A 165 -2.94 -5.72 20.87
C ASP A 165 -2.54 -4.28 21.20
N ASN A 166 -2.96 -3.37 20.32
CA ASN A 166 -2.75 -1.95 20.53
C ASN A 166 -3.85 -1.41 21.47
N PRO A 167 -3.52 -0.85 22.65
CA PRO A 167 -4.52 -0.33 23.56
C PRO A 167 -5.32 0.86 23.02
N LEU A 168 -4.86 1.49 21.95
CA LEU A 168 -5.56 2.57 21.24
C LEU A 168 -6.26 2.06 19.98
N GLY A 169 -6.11 0.78 19.65
CA GLY A 169 -6.69 0.17 18.45
C GLY A 169 -8.18 -0.09 18.61
N GLY A 170 -8.84 -0.41 17.50
CA GLY A 170 -10.17 -1.00 17.52
C GLY A 170 -10.17 -2.44 18.03
N ASP A 171 -11.34 -2.93 18.36
CA ASP A 171 -11.52 -4.31 18.81
C ASP A 171 -11.05 -5.30 17.73
N ARG A 172 -10.53 -6.41 18.20
CA ARG A 172 -10.10 -7.52 17.37
C ARG A 172 -11.00 -8.72 17.61
N SER A 173 -11.56 -9.29 16.56
CA SER A 173 -12.35 -10.52 16.68
C SER A 173 -11.48 -11.78 16.81
N GLU A 174 -10.20 -11.68 16.43
CA GLU A 174 -9.24 -12.78 16.47
C GLU A 174 -7.86 -12.31 16.94
N PRO A 175 -7.12 -13.17 17.69
CA PRO A 175 -5.76 -12.85 18.11
C PRO A 175 -4.80 -12.83 16.90
N TYR A 176 -3.62 -12.25 17.10
CA TYR A 176 -2.56 -12.37 16.12
C TYR A 176 -2.23 -13.84 15.81
N PRO A 177 -2.01 -14.20 14.55
CA PRO A 177 -1.71 -15.58 14.15
C PRO A 177 -0.39 -16.10 14.71
N THR A 178 0.54 -15.20 15.01
CA THR A 178 1.84 -15.52 15.58
C THR A 178 2.06 -14.69 16.85
N PRO A 179 2.56 -15.29 17.94
CA PRO A 179 2.84 -14.55 19.16
C PRO A 179 3.90 -13.48 18.93
N PRO A 180 3.95 -12.44 19.79
CA PRO A 180 4.98 -11.42 19.71
C PRO A 180 6.37 -12.02 19.83
N MET A 181 7.33 -11.42 19.16
CA MET A 181 8.74 -11.81 19.32
C MET A 181 9.16 -11.59 20.77
N LEU A 182 10.03 -12.47 21.24
CA LEU A 182 10.61 -12.34 22.59
C LEU A 182 11.30 -10.97 22.71
N LYS A 183 11.01 -10.29 23.81
CA LYS A 183 11.62 -8.99 24.15
C LYS A 183 13.05 -9.20 24.66
#